data_50c1b53e4747604ac2b2368082ec9241
#
_entry.id   50c1b53e4747604ac2b2368082ec9241
#
_cell.length_a   1.000
_cell.length_b   1.000
_cell.length_c   1.000
_cell.angle_alpha   90.00
_cell.angle_beta   90.00
_cell.angle_gamma   90.00
#
_symmetry.space_group_name_H-M   'P 1'
#
loop_
_entity.id
_entity.type
_entity.pdbx_description
1 polymer ?
#
loop_
_entity_poly.entity_id
_entity_poly.type
_entity_poly.pdbx_seq_one_letter_code
_entity_poly.pdbx_strand_id
1 'polypeptide(L)'
;RSTREIFRQKEVSYEISWCIAALPNEIWAKDLFPNDKNAYQKLENIIYEMCMVDTKDPIKSWNDYINKSKEKVKKLNDLEIKSMHYTNGLGTNLTVEMPQNTLWVSAANEEHDNIIVNMPSYEIFSSPDYRKTSGIVYSSRPLIYGGGTIENGDIYIMNEQSHEVYYLKGAKYENALYHKHM
;
A
#
# COMPACT_ATOMS: atom_id res chain seq x y z
N ARG A 1 26.11 16.68 9.01
CA ARG A 1 24.80 16.12 8.61
C ARG A 1 23.90 17.24 8.13
N SER A 2 23.15 17.03 7.03
CA SER A 2 22.20 18.04 6.55
C SER A 2 21.00 18.13 7.51
N THR A 3 20.35 19.30 7.56
CA THR A 3 19.12 19.50 8.35
C THR A 3 18.04 18.47 7.99
N ARG A 4 17.95 18.10 6.71
CA ARG A 4 17.01 17.09 6.20
C ARG A 4 17.30 15.69 6.79
N GLU A 5 18.55 15.32 6.95
CA GLU A 5 18.94 14.03 7.53
C GLU A 5 18.60 13.96 9.02
N ILE A 6 18.84 15.05 9.76
CA ILE A 6 18.48 15.14 11.17
C ILE A 6 16.93 15.02 11.33
N PHE A 7 16.18 15.74 10.51
CA PHE A 7 14.72 15.67 10.53
C PHE A 7 14.24 14.23 10.26
N ARG A 8 14.74 13.59 9.19
CA ARG A 8 14.38 12.22 8.85
C ARG A 8 14.73 11.22 9.97
N GLN A 9 15.85 11.38 10.64
CA GLN A 9 16.19 10.52 11.77
C GLN A 9 15.16 10.65 12.89
N LYS A 10 14.73 11.87 13.19
CA LYS A 10 13.71 12.14 14.22
C LYS A 10 12.31 11.64 13.83
N GLU A 11 11.96 11.68 12.55
CA GLU A 11 10.72 11.04 12.05
C GLU A 11 10.76 9.53 12.28
N VAL A 12 11.84 8.87 11.86
CA VAL A 12 12.00 7.41 11.94
C VAL A 12 12.07 6.93 13.39
N SER A 13 12.70 7.71 14.29
CA SER A 13 12.78 7.38 15.71
C SER A 13 11.54 7.80 16.52
N TYR A 14 10.55 8.40 15.89
CA TYR A 14 9.33 8.93 16.54
C TYR A 14 9.62 9.98 17.63
N GLU A 15 10.79 10.65 17.58
CA GLU A 15 11.07 11.79 18.45
C GLU A 15 10.19 13.01 18.14
N ILE A 16 9.64 13.06 16.93
CA ILE A 16 8.65 14.05 16.50
C ILE A 16 7.41 13.33 16.00
N SER A 17 6.25 13.87 16.34
CA SER A 17 4.97 13.39 15.78
C SER A 17 4.81 13.89 14.35
N TRP A 18 4.35 13.01 13.46
CA TRP A 18 4.06 13.35 12.08
C TRP A 18 2.88 12.54 11.56
N CYS A 19 2.22 13.05 10.55
CA CYS A 19 1.13 12.34 9.88
C CYS A 19 1.08 12.75 8.41
N ILE A 20 0.89 11.78 7.53
CA ILE A 20 0.61 12.01 6.11
C ILE A 20 -0.90 11.91 5.92
N ALA A 21 -1.50 12.96 5.38
CA ALA A 21 -2.92 12.99 5.06
C ALA A 21 -3.14 13.48 3.63
N ALA A 22 -4.13 12.92 2.95
CA ALA A 22 -4.58 13.41 1.66
C ALA A 22 -5.42 14.68 1.84
N LEU A 23 -5.10 15.73 1.08
CA LEU A 23 -5.91 16.94 1.01
C LEU A 23 -6.51 17.09 -0.39
N PRO A 24 -7.80 17.43 -0.52
CA PRO A 24 -8.42 17.63 -1.82
C PRO A 24 -7.84 18.86 -2.51
N ASN A 25 -7.75 18.82 -3.84
CA ASN A 25 -7.47 19.98 -4.64
C ASN A 25 -8.27 19.93 -5.96
N GLU A 26 -8.42 21.08 -6.59
CA GLU A 26 -9.24 21.25 -7.79
C GLU A 26 -8.77 20.39 -8.98
N ILE A 27 -7.46 20.23 -9.16
CA ILE A 27 -6.89 19.47 -10.27
C ILE A 27 -7.24 18.00 -10.09
N TRP A 28 -6.91 17.43 -8.95
CA TRP A 28 -7.23 16.05 -8.62
C TRP A 28 -8.73 15.76 -8.67
N ALA A 29 -9.54 16.68 -8.16
CA ALA A 29 -11.00 16.54 -8.23
C ALA A 29 -11.51 16.49 -9.67
N LYS A 30 -11.00 17.34 -10.57
CA LYS A 30 -11.37 17.34 -11.98
C LYS A 30 -10.87 16.10 -12.74
N ASP A 31 -9.71 15.60 -12.39
CA ASP A 31 -9.20 14.34 -12.97
C ASP A 31 -10.08 13.15 -12.61
N LEU A 32 -10.56 13.07 -11.38
CA LEU A 32 -11.46 12.01 -10.94
C LEU A 32 -12.90 12.17 -11.42
N PHE A 33 -13.37 13.41 -11.50
CA PHE A 33 -14.76 13.74 -11.84
C PHE A 33 -14.83 14.82 -12.93
N PRO A 34 -14.35 14.57 -14.16
CA PRO A 34 -14.09 15.60 -15.17
C PRO A 34 -15.35 16.38 -15.60
N ASN A 35 -16.54 15.79 -15.50
CA ASN A 35 -17.79 16.40 -15.92
C ASN A 35 -18.69 16.81 -14.74
N ASP A 36 -18.18 16.76 -13.51
CA ASP A 36 -18.96 17.07 -12.31
C ASP A 36 -18.67 18.51 -11.86
N LYS A 37 -19.68 19.35 -11.81
CA LYS A 37 -19.55 20.75 -11.34
C LYS A 37 -19.17 20.83 -9.87
N ASN A 38 -19.47 19.80 -9.10
CA ASN A 38 -19.19 19.70 -7.68
C ASN A 38 -18.00 18.74 -7.40
N ALA A 39 -17.12 18.55 -8.37
CA ALA A 39 -15.99 17.62 -8.29
C ALA A 39 -15.17 17.78 -7.00
N TYR A 40 -14.83 19.01 -6.65
CA TYR A 40 -14.07 19.31 -5.42
C TYR A 40 -14.81 18.86 -4.16
N GLN A 41 -16.06 19.26 -4.00
CA GLN A 41 -16.86 18.87 -2.83
C GLN A 41 -17.06 17.36 -2.74
N LYS A 42 -17.19 16.71 -3.89
CA LYS A 42 -17.32 15.24 -3.97
C LYS A 42 -16.02 14.55 -3.51
N LEU A 43 -14.87 15.02 -3.97
CA LEU A 43 -13.57 14.51 -3.51
C LEU A 43 -13.36 14.76 -2.01
N GLU A 44 -13.68 15.96 -1.54
CA GLU A 44 -13.59 16.32 -0.13
C GLU A 44 -14.43 15.39 0.76
N ASN A 45 -15.69 15.15 0.38
CA ASN A 45 -16.58 14.25 1.10
C ASN A 45 -16.04 12.81 1.14
N ILE A 46 -15.48 12.31 0.03
CA ILE A 46 -14.85 10.99 -0.04
C ILE A 46 -13.66 10.90 0.93
N ILE A 47 -12.81 11.93 0.96
CA ILE A 47 -11.66 11.97 1.87
C ILE A 47 -12.14 12.01 3.33
N TYR A 48 -13.17 12.80 3.64
CA TYR A 48 -13.74 12.87 4.99
C TYR A 48 -14.33 11.55 5.45
N GLU A 49 -15.08 10.88 4.56
CA GLU A 49 -15.61 9.53 4.82
C GLU A 49 -14.48 8.53 5.06
N MET A 50 -13.47 8.51 4.18
CA MET A 50 -12.31 7.61 4.33
C MET A 50 -11.52 7.90 5.61
N CYS A 51 -11.41 9.15 6.02
CA CYS A 51 -10.74 9.55 7.26
C CYS A 51 -11.66 9.48 8.48
N MET A 52 -12.91 9.08 8.33
CA MET A 52 -13.94 9.00 9.39
C MET A 52 -14.15 10.34 10.15
N VAL A 53 -13.76 11.48 9.54
CA VAL A 53 -13.89 12.80 10.19
C VAL A 53 -15.31 13.35 10.15
N ASP A 54 -16.16 12.79 9.29
CA ASP A 54 -17.59 13.07 9.17
C ASP A 54 -18.46 12.29 10.16
N THR A 55 -17.86 11.39 10.96
CA THR A 55 -18.59 10.63 11.98
C THR A 55 -18.89 11.50 13.20
N LYS A 56 -19.86 11.07 14.01
CA LYS A 56 -20.24 11.80 15.24
C LYS A 56 -19.08 11.96 16.23
N ASP A 57 -18.17 10.99 16.27
CA ASP A 57 -16.99 10.97 17.13
C ASP A 57 -15.82 10.32 16.36
N PRO A 58 -15.07 11.10 15.58
CA PRO A 58 -13.95 10.62 14.80
C PRO A 58 -12.87 9.91 15.63
N ILE A 59 -12.59 10.41 16.82
CA ILE A 59 -11.58 9.83 17.72
C ILE A 59 -12.00 8.43 18.13
N LYS A 60 -13.25 8.28 18.55
CA LYS A 60 -13.81 6.97 18.90
C LYS A 60 -13.82 6.03 17.69
N SER A 61 -14.22 6.51 16.51
CA SER A 61 -14.26 5.71 15.28
C SER A 61 -12.89 5.14 14.94
N TRP A 62 -11.84 5.95 15.02
CA TRP A 62 -10.46 5.50 14.81
C TRP A 62 -9.99 4.54 15.90
N ASN A 63 -10.25 4.80 17.16
CA ASN A 63 -9.89 3.89 18.26
C ASN A 63 -10.57 2.51 18.08
N ASP A 64 -11.85 2.49 17.75
CA ASP A 64 -12.58 1.23 17.47
C ASP A 64 -11.98 0.48 16.28
N TYR A 65 -11.59 1.21 15.21
CA TYR A 65 -10.93 0.62 14.05
C TYR A 65 -9.55 0.05 14.39
N ILE A 66 -8.72 0.81 15.12
CA ILE A 66 -7.38 0.39 15.55
C ILE A 66 -7.47 -0.89 16.40
N ASN A 67 -8.39 -0.95 17.35
CA ASN A 67 -8.57 -2.13 18.19
C ASN A 67 -8.94 -3.36 17.35
N LYS A 68 -9.85 -3.23 16.38
CA LYS A 68 -10.19 -4.31 15.44
C LYS A 68 -9.01 -4.72 14.58
N SER A 69 -8.15 -3.77 14.18
CA SER A 69 -6.94 -4.06 13.40
C SER A 69 -5.91 -4.81 14.23
N LYS A 70 -5.71 -4.45 15.49
CA LYS A 70 -4.85 -5.18 16.45
C LYS A 70 -5.29 -6.63 16.62
N GLU A 71 -6.59 -6.88 16.73
CA GLU A 71 -7.13 -8.26 16.79
C GLU A 71 -6.83 -9.07 15.53
N LYS A 72 -6.94 -8.45 14.35
CA LYS A 72 -6.59 -9.09 13.08
C LYS A 72 -5.10 -9.36 12.96
N VAL A 73 -4.26 -8.39 13.34
CA VAL A 73 -2.80 -8.52 13.38
C VAL A 73 -2.40 -9.69 14.28
N LYS A 74 -2.98 -9.75 15.49
CA LYS A 74 -2.72 -10.88 16.39
C LYS A 74 -3.04 -12.22 15.74
N LYS A 75 -4.21 -12.35 15.11
CA LYS A 75 -4.59 -13.59 14.41
C LYS A 75 -3.62 -13.94 13.27
N LEU A 76 -3.16 -12.96 12.50
CA LEU A 76 -2.19 -13.20 11.43
C LEU A 76 -0.83 -13.66 11.97
N ASN A 77 -0.38 -13.07 13.08
CA ASN A 77 0.85 -13.47 13.74
C ASN A 77 0.74 -14.89 14.35
N ASP A 78 -0.40 -15.22 14.94
CA ASP A 78 -0.67 -16.56 15.50
C ASP A 78 -0.71 -17.66 14.41
N LEU A 79 -0.98 -17.33 13.15
CA LEU A 79 -0.98 -18.26 12.02
C LEU A 79 0.41 -18.66 11.53
N GLU A 80 1.46 -17.94 11.90
CA GLU A 80 2.84 -18.18 11.47
C GLU A 80 2.99 -18.45 9.96
N ILE A 81 2.36 -17.61 9.13
CA ILE A 81 2.31 -17.78 7.68
C ILE A 81 3.72 -17.84 7.10
N LYS A 82 4.02 -18.93 6.38
CA LYS A 82 5.33 -19.14 5.72
C LYS A 82 5.33 -18.68 4.26
N SER A 83 4.21 -18.84 3.57
CA SER A 83 4.03 -18.38 2.21
C SER A 83 2.58 -18.04 1.93
N MET A 84 2.37 -17.18 0.93
CA MET A 84 1.05 -16.83 0.41
C MET A 84 1.05 -17.04 -1.10
N HIS A 85 -0.02 -17.65 -1.60
CA HIS A 85 -0.22 -17.86 -3.02
C HIS A 85 -1.42 -17.02 -3.49
N TYR A 86 -1.15 -16.13 -4.45
CA TYR A 86 -2.14 -15.22 -5.02
C TYR A 86 -2.53 -15.65 -6.42
N THR A 87 -3.82 -15.78 -6.64
CA THR A 87 -4.39 -16.04 -7.97
C THR A 87 -5.57 -15.12 -8.23
N ASN A 88 -5.81 -14.79 -9.49
CA ASN A 88 -7.01 -14.08 -9.91
C ASN A 88 -7.41 -14.45 -11.35
N GLY A 89 -8.59 -14.00 -11.78
CA GLY A 89 -9.12 -14.27 -13.12
C GLY A 89 -8.37 -13.59 -14.27
N LEU A 90 -7.42 -12.69 -13.99
CA LEU A 90 -6.59 -12.03 -15.00
C LEU A 90 -5.34 -12.84 -15.34
N GLY A 91 -5.00 -13.84 -14.53
CA GLY A 91 -3.82 -14.68 -14.72
C GLY A 91 -2.69 -14.43 -13.72
N THR A 92 -2.91 -13.65 -12.68
CA THR A 92 -1.97 -13.58 -11.55
C THR A 92 -1.79 -14.98 -10.96
N ASN A 93 -0.53 -15.39 -10.80
CA ASN A 93 -0.11 -16.64 -10.19
C ASN A 93 1.23 -16.37 -9.49
N LEU A 94 1.15 -15.86 -8.27
CA LEU A 94 2.30 -15.36 -7.51
C LEU A 94 2.42 -16.10 -6.20
N THR A 95 3.60 -16.62 -5.90
CA THR A 95 3.95 -17.12 -4.58
C THR A 95 4.88 -16.12 -3.88
N VAL A 96 4.49 -15.72 -2.68
CA VAL A 96 5.26 -14.80 -1.84
C VAL A 96 5.66 -15.56 -0.58
N GLU A 97 6.95 -15.73 -0.37
CA GLU A 97 7.47 -16.34 0.85
C GLU A 97 7.74 -15.30 1.93
N MET A 98 7.51 -15.70 3.16
CA MET A 98 7.69 -14.84 4.32
C MET A 98 8.99 -15.21 5.04
N PRO A 99 9.74 -14.23 5.57
CA PRO A 99 10.89 -14.49 6.42
C PRO A 99 10.51 -15.31 7.66
N GLN A 100 11.49 -16.01 8.22
CA GLN A 100 11.28 -16.87 9.40
C GLN A 100 10.67 -16.12 10.60
N ASN A 101 11.04 -14.85 10.78
CA ASN A 101 10.58 -14.00 11.88
C ASN A 101 9.61 -12.93 11.36
N THR A 102 8.73 -13.29 10.46
CA THR A 102 7.70 -12.39 9.95
C THR A 102 6.82 -11.86 11.07
N LEU A 103 6.63 -10.56 11.07
CA LEU A 103 5.69 -9.89 11.94
C LEU A 103 4.69 -9.10 11.08
N TRP A 104 3.42 -9.34 11.30
CA TRP A 104 2.33 -8.54 10.76
C TRP A 104 2.11 -7.35 11.67
N VAL A 105 1.93 -6.19 11.07
CA VAL A 105 1.69 -4.92 11.78
C VAL A 105 0.55 -4.16 11.11
N SER A 106 -0.06 -3.26 11.86
CA SER A 106 -1.00 -2.29 11.33
C SER A 106 -0.47 -0.87 11.57
N ALA A 107 -1.20 0.13 11.11
CA ALA A 107 -0.83 1.52 11.25
C ALA A 107 -0.65 2.01 12.69
N ALA A 108 -1.25 1.32 13.67
CA ALA A 108 -1.01 1.59 15.08
C ALA A 108 0.23 0.83 15.55
N ASN A 109 1.34 1.54 15.68
CA ASN A 109 2.54 1.00 16.27
C ASN A 109 2.33 0.85 17.79
N GLU A 110 2.48 -0.37 18.32
CA GLU A 110 2.28 -0.65 19.75
C GLU A 110 3.30 0.07 20.65
N GLU A 111 4.51 0.30 20.15
CA GLU A 111 5.55 1.04 20.87
C GLU A 111 5.30 2.55 20.90
N HIS A 112 4.46 3.06 19.99
CA HIS A 112 4.17 4.48 19.82
C HIS A 112 2.67 4.73 19.61
N ASP A 113 1.86 4.21 20.51
CA ASP A 113 0.38 4.18 20.44
C ASP A 113 -0.32 5.53 20.16
N ASN A 114 0.39 6.62 20.34
CA ASN A 114 -0.16 7.96 20.15
C ASN A 114 0.13 8.55 18.77
N ILE A 115 0.87 7.83 17.91
CA ILE A 115 1.25 8.33 16.59
C ILE A 115 0.68 7.41 15.51
N ILE A 116 -0.28 7.95 14.75
CA ILE A 116 -0.79 7.33 13.52
C ILE A 116 -0.22 8.12 12.37
N VAL A 117 0.69 7.50 11.62
CA VAL A 117 1.50 8.19 10.60
C VAL A 117 0.78 8.42 9.27
N ASN A 118 -0.33 7.74 9.03
CA ASN A 118 -1.13 7.89 7.82
C ASN A 118 -2.61 8.10 8.14
N MET A 119 -3.26 8.98 7.40
CA MET A 119 -4.68 9.23 7.51
C MET A 119 -5.31 9.26 6.09
N PRO A 120 -6.15 8.31 5.70
CA PRO A 120 -6.57 7.11 6.43
C PRO A 120 -5.47 6.05 6.58
N SER A 121 -5.64 5.11 7.50
CA SER A 121 -4.68 4.06 7.78
C SER A 121 -5.38 2.72 7.96
N TYR A 122 -5.68 2.07 6.85
CA TYR A 122 -6.45 0.82 6.79
C TYR A 122 -5.61 -0.43 6.56
N GLU A 123 -4.31 -0.26 6.35
CA GLU A 123 -3.43 -1.36 6.03
C GLU A 123 -3.10 -2.27 7.21
N ILE A 124 -2.99 -3.55 6.90
CA ILE A 124 -2.27 -4.56 7.68
C ILE A 124 -1.24 -5.14 6.74
N PHE A 125 0.01 -5.12 7.12
CA PHE A 125 1.11 -5.47 6.24
C PHE A 125 2.23 -6.22 6.95
N SER A 126 3.09 -6.80 6.13
CA SER A 126 4.35 -7.42 6.54
C SER A 126 5.35 -7.29 5.41
N SER A 127 6.60 -7.64 5.65
CA SER A 127 7.66 -7.61 4.65
C SER A 127 7.97 -9.02 4.16
N PRO A 128 7.69 -9.36 2.89
CA PRO A 128 8.04 -10.66 2.34
C PRO A 128 9.54 -10.79 2.07
N ASP A 129 10.01 -12.02 1.92
CA ASP A 129 11.35 -12.29 1.40
C ASP A 129 11.32 -12.22 -0.13
N TYR A 130 11.73 -11.05 -0.68
CA TYR A 130 11.74 -10.84 -2.13
C TYR A 130 12.60 -11.85 -2.89
N ARG A 131 13.61 -12.45 -2.24
CA ARG A 131 14.51 -13.45 -2.85
C ARG A 131 13.81 -14.79 -3.10
N LYS A 132 12.70 -15.01 -2.42
CA LYS A 132 11.89 -16.23 -2.50
C LYS A 132 10.49 -15.96 -3.02
N THR A 133 10.29 -14.81 -3.65
CA THR A 133 9.03 -14.45 -4.28
C THR A 133 9.15 -14.71 -5.77
N SER A 134 8.20 -15.48 -6.33
CA SER A 134 8.22 -15.85 -7.73
C SER A 134 6.82 -15.90 -8.33
N GLY A 135 6.73 -15.71 -9.64
CA GLY A 135 5.49 -15.83 -10.38
C GLY A 135 5.13 -14.63 -11.24
N ILE A 136 3.87 -14.55 -11.61
CA ILE A 136 3.31 -13.57 -12.53
C ILE A 136 2.28 -12.72 -11.81
N VAL A 137 2.36 -11.41 -11.98
CA VAL A 137 1.39 -10.45 -11.45
C VAL A 137 0.82 -9.62 -12.59
N TYR A 138 -0.50 -9.62 -12.71
CA TYR A 138 -1.23 -8.71 -13.59
C TYR A 138 -1.72 -7.51 -12.80
N SER A 139 -1.42 -6.32 -13.28
CA SER A 139 -1.98 -5.10 -12.72
C SER A 139 -3.46 -5.00 -13.08
N SER A 140 -4.32 -5.00 -12.08
CA SER A 140 -5.78 -4.86 -12.25
C SER A 140 -6.26 -3.41 -12.29
N ARG A 141 -5.37 -2.47 -11.96
CA ARG A 141 -5.66 -1.02 -11.96
C ARG A 141 -4.40 -0.23 -12.27
N PRO A 142 -4.52 0.97 -12.86
CA PRO A 142 -3.38 1.87 -13.00
C PRO A 142 -2.80 2.25 -11.62
N LEU A 143 -1.49 2.34 -11.55
CA LEU A 143 -0.76 2.80 -10.36
C LEU A 143 0.33 3.77 -10.78
N ILE A 144 0.41 4.91 -10.13
CA ILE A 144 1.48 5.89 -10.30
C ILE A 144 2.52 5.65 -9.20
N TYR A 145 3.77 5.52 -9.58
CA TYR A 145 4.90 5.38 -8.66
C TYR A 145 6.07 6.27 -9.09
N GLY A 146 7.07 6.44 -8.26
CA GLY A 146 8.20 7.36 -8.52
C GLY A 146 8.99 7.12 -9.80
N GLY A 147 8.87 5.94 -10.43
CA GLY A 147 9.52 5.57 -11.69
C GLY A 147 8.62 5.66 -12.93
N GLY A 148 7.32 5.95 -12.78
CA GLY A 148 6.38 6.00 -13.90
C GLY A 148 4.96 5.58 -13.56
N THR A 149 4.23 5.13 -14.57
CA THR A 149 2.86 4.63 -14.44
C THR A 149 2.80 3.17 -14.83
N ILE A 150 2.17 2.38 -13.98
CA ILE A 150 1.75 1.02 -14.28
C ILE A 150 0.35 1.11 -14.85
N GLU A 151 0.13 0.57 -16.03
CA GLU A 151 -1.17 0.57 -16.70
C GLU A 151 -1.98 -0.67 -16.32
N ASN A 152 -3.30 -0.60 -16.49
CA ASN A 152 -4.15 -1.78 -16.36
C ASN A 152 -3.77 -2.82 -17.42
N GLY A 153 -3.49 -4.05 -16.99
CA GLY A 153 -3.06 -5.14 -17.86
C GLY A 153 -1.53 -5.26 -18.01
N ASP A 154 -0.76 -4.39 -17.38
CA ASP A 154 0.69 -4.56 -17.29
C ASP A 154 1.03 -5.79 -16.44
N ILE A 155 2.09 -6.49 -16.85
CA ILE A 155 2.48 -7.76 -16.28
C ILE A 155 3.87 -7.65 -15.66
N TYR A 156 4.03 -8.19 -14.47
CA TYR A 156 5.31 -8.38 -13.81
C TYR A 156 5.59 -9.86 -13.64
N ILE A 157 6.78 -10.26 -14.01
CA ILE A 157 7.29 -11.62 -13.82
C ILE A 157 8.47 -11.53 -12.87
N MET A 158 8.39 -12.23 -11.76
CA MET A 158 9.49 -12.37 -10.82
C MET A 158 10.17 -13.72 -11.04
N ASN A 159 11.46 -13.68 -11.30
CA ASN A 159 12.27 -14.87 -11.50
C ASN A 159 12.93 -15.29 -10.19
N GLU A 160 12.62 -16.49 -9.72
CA GLU A 160 13.14 -17.04 -8.47
C GLU A 160 14.66 -17.26 -8.48
N GLN A 161 15.25 -17.58 -9.63
CA GLN A 161 16.67 -17.90 -9.72
C GLN A 161 17.56 -16.66 -9.83
N SER A 162 17.13 -15.66 -10.62
CA SER A 162 17.91 -14.44 -10.84
C SER A 162 17.52 -13.29 -9.92
N HIS A 163 16.41 -13.40 -9.19
CA HIS A 163 15.79 -12.33 -8.41
C HIS A 163 15.47 -11.08 -9.24
N GLU A 164 15.30 -11.24 -10.54
CA GLU A 164 15.00 -10.17 -11.46
C GLU A 164 13.50 -10.06 -11.70
N VAL A 165 13.05 -8.82 -11.86
CA VAL A 165 11.67 -8.51 -12.24
C VAL A 165 11.65 -8.10 -13.70
N TYR A 166 10.84 -8.77 -14.49
CA TYR A 166 10.59 -8.44 -15.88
C TYR A 166 9.23 -7.74 -15.99
N TYR A 167 9.20 -6.65 -16.70
CA TYR A 167 8.02 -5.86 -16.94
C TYR A 167 7.57 -5.97 -18.39
N LEU A 168 6.27 -6.20 -18.59
CA LEU A 168 5.63 -6.36 -19.91
C LEU A 168 4.47 -5.36 -20.02
N LYS A 169 4.67 -4.31 -20.81
CA LYS A 169 3.67 -3.26 -20.97
C LYS A 169 2.56 -3.68 -21.92
N GLY A 170 1.31 -3.71 -21.44
CA GLY A 170 0.09 -3.85 -22.26
C GLY A 170 -0.01 -5.10 -23.11
N ALA A 171 0.76 -6.14 -22.78
CA ALA A 171 0.88 -7.32 -23.61
C ALA A 171 0.12 -8.53 -23.04
N LYS A 172 -0.46 -9.30 -23.93
CA LYS A 172 -0.74 -10.71 -23.62
C LYS A 172 0.60 -11.43 -23.48
N TYR A 173 0.76 -12.22 -22.43
CA TYR A 173 1.98 -12.96 -22.08
C TYR A 173 2.65 -13.68 -23.26
N GLU A 174 1.88 -14.19 -24.20
CA GLU A 174 2.33 -14.97 -25.36
C GLU A 174 3.11 -14.17 -26.42
N ASN A 175 3.04 -12.83 -26.40
CA ASN A 175 3.59 -11.95 -27.44
C ASN A 175 4.50 -10.84 -26.93
N ALA A 176 4.97 -10.93 -25.70
CA ALA A 176 5.62 -9.81 -25.05
C ALA A 176 7.14 -9.79 -25.24
N LEU A 177 7.64 -8.61 -25.58
CA LEU A 177 9.07 -8.30 -25.48
C LEU A 177 9.39 -8.00 -24.01
N TYR A 178 10.32 -8.76 -23.47
CA TYR A 178 10.78 -8.58 -22.08
C TYR A 178 11.65 -7.31 -21.97
N HIS A 179 11.27 -6.42 -21.10
CA HIS A 179 12.12 -5.32 -20.68
C HIS A 179 12.64 -5.60 -19.27
N LYS A 180 13.95 -5.69 -19.13
CA LYS A 180 14.61 -5.84 -17.83
C LYS A 180 14.62 -4.50 -17.13
N HIS A 181 14.05 -4.41 -15.92
CA HIS A 181 14.25 -3.29 -15.02
C HIS A 181 15.44 -3.59 -14.13
N MET A 182 16.46 -2.76 -14.25
CA MET A 182 17.59 -2.72 -13.30
C MET A 182 17.19 -1.89 -12.08
#